data_3427c9ec7f852a4686253953c92940c7
#
_entry.id   3427c9ec7f852a4686253953c92940c7
#
_cell.length_a   1.000
_cell.length_b   1.000
_cell.length_c   1.000
_cell.angle_alpha   90.00
_cell.angle_beta   90.00
_cell.angle_gamma   90.00
#
_symmetry.space_group_name_H-M   'P 1'
#
loop_
_entity.id
_entity.type
_entity.pdbx_description
1 polymer ?
#
loop_
_entity_poly.entity_id
_entity_poly.type
_entity_poly.pdbx_seq_one_letter_code
_entity_poly.pdbx_strand_id
1 'polypeptide(L)'
;MAKIIKNVDIQNIELDSEQTLWTYCALDCAVTLEIWQKIKKELDDTTTGTYKFELDSLKPAMAMMLKGLRVDLDAVKNMRAPLKDTRVRLERMLNLFANAATGKDLNHASPKQLQNLFYLHLGIPKVMSYKKGKQKISTDREALEFMRENYPRAKPFCNAILALRDIDKHLGVLDTDRDNDNRIRCSYNVAGTE
;
A
#
# COMPACT_ATOMS: atom_id res chain seq x y z
N MET A 1 -5.12 -40.00 -0.41
CA MET A 1 -4.05 -39.01 -0.56
C MET A 1 -3.63 -38.36 0.76
N ALA A 2 -4.52 -37.98 1.66
CA ALA A 2 -4.16 -37.40 2.97
C ALA A 2 -3.15 -38.25 3.80
N LYS A 3 -3.08 -39.57 3.57
CA LYS A 3 -2.10 -40.45 4.22
C LYS A 3 -0.68 -40.33 3.64
N ILE A 4 -0.54 -39.90 2.39
CA ILE A 4 0.77 -39.84 1.71
C ILE A 4 1.58 -38.63 2.22
N ILE A 5 0.93 -37.50 2.41
CA ILE A 5 1.61 -36.27 2.85
C ILE A 5 2.00 -36.34 4.33
N LYS A 6 1.25 -37.06 5.18
CA LYS A 6 1.60 -37.24 6.61
C LYS A 6 2.84 -38.07 6.88
N ASN A 7 3.31 -38.86 5.92
CA ASN A 7 4.44 -39.78 6.09
C ASN A 7 5.73 -39.35 5.37
N VAL A 8 5.73 -38.19 4.71
CA VAL A 8 6.97 -37.64 4.14
C VAL A 8 7.58 -36.69 5.17
N ASP A 9 8.60 -37.18 5.87
CA ASP A 9 9.40 -36.34 6.77
C ASP A 9 10.35 -35.48 5.95
N ILE A 10 9.86 -34.34 5.52
CA ILE A 10 10.58 -33.37 4.68
C ILE A 10 11.74 -32.73 5.45
N GLN A 11 11.73 -32.78 6.76
CA GLN A 11 12.73 -32.13 7.62
C GLN A 11 14.11 -32.82 7.58
N ASN A 12 14.15 -34.06 7.09
CA ASN A 12 15.39 -34.86 7.04
C ASN A 12 15.94 -35.10 5.61
N ILE A 13 15.41 -34.43 4.60
CA ILE A 13 15.89 -34.53 3.22
C ILE A 13 16.82 -33.34 2.93
N GLU A 14 18.10 -33.59 2.72
CA GLU A 14 19.01 -32.56 2.21
C GLU A 14 18.68 -32.31 0.73
N LEU A 15 17.98 -31.22 0.47
CA LEU A 15 17.62 -30.74 -0.86
C LEU A 15 18.49 -29.53 -1.20
N ASP A 16 18.91 -29.42 -2.46
CA ASP A 16 19.45 -28.14 -2.93
C ASP A 16 18.36 -27.06 -3.01
N SER A 17 18.73 -25.81 -3.30
CA SER A 17 17.81 -24.68 -3.33
C SER A 17 16.70 -24.83 -4.38
N GLU A 18 17.00 -25.46 -5.51
CA GLU A 18 16.06 -25.66 -6.61
C GLU A 18 15.09 -26.81 -6.29
N GLN A 19 15.61 -27.92 -5.76
CA GLN A 19 14.80 -29.05 -5.30
C GLN A 19 13.86 -28.65 -4.15
N THR A 20 14.33 -27.79 -3.25
CA THR A 20 13.50 -27.22 -2.17
C THR A 20 12.35 -26.42 -2.75
N LEU A 21 12.59 -25.55 -3.75
CA LEU A 21 11.56 -24.76 -4.41
C LEU A 21 10.53 -25.66 -5.13
N TRP A 22 10.99 -26.68 -5.86
CA TRP A 22 10.10 -27.61 -6.54
C TRP A 22 9.25 -28.43 -5.57
N THR A 23 9.85 -28.90 -4.49
CA THR A 23 9.14 -29.63 -3.42
C THR A 23 8.08 -28.74 -2.78
N TYR A 24 8.42 -27.48 -2.48
CA TYR A 24 7.47 -26.51 -1.94
C TYR A 24 6.30 -26.27 -2.91
N CYS A 25 6.56 -26.00 -4.17
CA CYS A 25 5.52 -25.81 -5.18
C CYS A 25 4.62 -27.05 -5.34
N ALA A 26 5.20 -28.24 -5.32
CA ALA A 26 4.44 -29.50 -5.43
C ALA A 26 3.52 -29.71 -4.22
N LEU A 27 4.02 -29.40 -3.02
CA LEU A 27 3.22 -29.46 -1.79
C LEU A 27 2.07 -28.44 -1.78
N ASP A 28 2.32 -27.22 -2.20
CA ASP A 28 1.29 -26.19 -2.31
C ASP A 28 0.16 -26.63 -3.28
N CYS A 29 0.52 -27.21 -4.42
CA CYS A 29 -0.46 -27.76 -5.36
C CYS A 29 -1.26 -28.91 -4.73
N ALA A 30 -0.59 -29.84 -4.05
CA ALA A 30 -1.25 -30.99 -3.42
C ALA A 30 -2.19 -30.57 -2.30
N VAL A 31 -1.77 -29.65 -1.44
CA VAL A 31 -2.57 -29.10 -0.34
C VAL A 31 -3.78 -28.33 -0.89
N THR A 32 -3.57 -27.52 -1.92
CA THR A 32 -4.65 -26.77 -2.58
C THR A 32 -5.72 -27.72 -3.16
N LEU A 33 -5.27 -28.81 -3.81
CA LEU A 33 -6.19 -29.82 -4.33
C LEU A 33 -6.97 -30.53 -3.23
N GLU A 34 -6.33 -30.86 -2.10
CA GLU A 34 -7.02 -31.46 -0.94
C GLU A 34 -8.07 -30.52 -0.35
N ILE A 35 -7.71 -29.24 -0.17
CA ILE A 35 -8.62 -28.20 0.31
C ILE A 35 -9.82 -28.12 -0.62
N TRP A 36 -9.57 -28.03 -1.94
CA TRP A 36 -10.63 -27.99 -2.93
C TRP A 36 -11.58 -29.19 -2.86
N GLN A 37 -11.04 -30.42 -2.74
CA GLN A 37 -11.86 -31.63 -2.64
C GLN A 37 -12.77 -31.65 -1.41
N LYS A 38 -12.36 -30.97 -0.31
CA LYS A 38 -13.18 -30.79 0.88
C LYS A 38 -14.23 -29.71 0.70
N ILE A 39 -13.80 -28.51 0.30
CA ILE A 39 -14.67 -27.33 0.16
C ILE A 39 -15.75 -27.55 -0.90
N LYS A 40 -15.41 -28.24 -2.01
CA LYS A 40 -16.38 -28.53 -3.07
C LYS A 40 -17.66 -29.22 -2.58
N LYS A 41 -17.59 -29.97 -1.50
CA LYS A 41 -18.74 -30.67 -0.92
C LYS A 41 -19.62 -29.77 -0.07
N GLU A 42 -19.08 -28.62 0.38
CA GLU A 42 -19.78 -27.63 1.20
C GLU A 42 -20.46 -26.54 0.34
N LEU A 43 -20.23 -26.54 -1.00
CA LEU A 43 -20.88 -25.60 -1.89
C LEU A 43 -22.36 -25.95 -2.04
N ASP A 44 -23.20 -24.97 -1.73
CA ASP A 44 -24.66 -25.02 -1.88
C ASP A 44 -25.12 -24.10 -3.05
N ASP A 45 -26.43 -24.01 -3.25
CA ASP A 45 -27.01 -23.20 -4.32
C ASP A 45 -26.71 -21.70 -4.16
N THR A 46 -26.51 -21.22 -2.94
CA THR A 46 -26.22 -19.81 -2.65
C THR A 46 -24.77 -19.47 -2.91
N THR A 47 -23.84 -20.32 -2.51
CA THR A 47 -22.40 -20.13 -2.64
C THR A 47 -21.85 -20.51 -4.00
N THR A 48 -22.49 -21.47 -4.69
CA THR A 48 -22.07 -21.92 -6.05
C THR A 48 -22.15 -20.79 -7.07
N GLY A 49 -23.14 -19.90 -6.97
CA GLY A 49 -23.28 -18.74 -7.86
C GLY A 49 -22.12 -17.78 -7.72
N THR A 50 -21.77 -17.41 -6.50
CA THR A 50 -20.63 -16.53 -6.18
C THR A 50 -19.32 -17.17 -6.62
N TYR A 51 -19.10 -18.45 -6.30
CA TYR A 51 -17.91 -19.19 -6.71
C TYR A 51 -17.68 -19.18 -8.24
N LYS A 52 -18.74 -19.46 -9.01
CA LYS A 52 -18.68 -19.40 -10.48
C LYS A 52 -18.37 -18.00 -10.99
N PHE A 53 -19.01 -16.98 -10.44
CA PHE A 53 -18.74 -15.58 -10.80
C PHE A 53 -17.28 -15.20 -10.56
N GLU A 54 -16.70 -15.58 -9.42
CA GLU A 54 -15.30 -15.30 -9.12
C GLU A 54 -14.35 -16.04 -10.05
N LEU A 55 -14.62 -17.32 -10.36
CA LEU A 55 -13.85 -18.07 -11.35
C LEU A 55 -13.91 -17.44 -12.75
N ASP A 56 -15.10 -17.04 -13.19
CA ASP A 56 -15.29 -16.40 -14.49
C ASP A 56 -14.58 -15.03 -14.55
N SER A 57 -14.48 -14.33 -13.41
CA SER A 57 -13.76 -13.06 -13.26
C SER A 57 -12.24 -13.19 -13.33
N LEU A 58 -11.68 -14.37 -13.05
CA LEU A 58 -10.22 -14.59 -13.12
C LEU A 58 -9.68 -14.40 -14.53
N LYS A 59 -10.37 -14.91 -15.55
CA LYS A 59 -9.91 -14.83 -16.95
C LYS A 59 -9.76 -13.38 -17.45
N PRO A 60 -10.77 -12.51 -17.34
CA PRO A 60 -10.62 -11.11 -17.72
C PRO A 60 -9.62 -10.37 -16.82
N ALA A 61 -9.55 -10.67 -15.51
CA ALA A 61 -8.56 -10.09 -14.62
C ALA A 61 -7.13 -10.43 -15.05
N MET A 62 -6.85 -11.69 -15.36
CA MET A 62 -5.54 -12.12 -15.89
C MET A 62 -5.22 -11.44 -17.22
N ALA A 63 -6.19 -11.33 -18.12
CA ALA A 63 -6.00 -10.63 -19.39
C ALA A 63 -5.63 -9.14 -19.17
N MET A 64 -6.26 -8.46 -18.21
CA MET A 64 -5.92 -7.10 -17.82
C MET A 64 -4.52 -7.00 -17.20
N MET A 65 -4.15 -7.94 -16.31
CA MET A 65 -2.80 -8.01 -15.73
C MET A 65 -1.73 -8.17 -16.80
N LEU A 66 -1.92 -9.10 -17.73
CA LEU A 66 -0.97 -9.36 -18.82
C LEU A 66 -0.89 -8.20 -19.80
N LYS A 67 -2.02 -7.58 -20.13
CA LYS A 67 -2.07 -6.42 -21.04
C LYS A 67 -1.42 -5.20 -20.41
N GLY A 68 -1.68 -4.92 -19.14
CA GLY A 68 -1.21 -3.73 -18.42
C GLY A 68 -1.73 -2.41 -19.02
N LEU A 69 -1.35 -1.32 -18.37
CA LEU A 69 -1.72 0.05 -18.76
C LEU A 69 -0.57 0.69 -19.54
N ARG A 70 -0.83 1.15 -20.75
CA ARG A 70 0.15 1.90 -21.54
C ARG A 70 0.35 3.29 -20.96
N VAL A 71 1.62 3.68 -20.81
CA VAL A 71 2.00 4.97 -20.23
C VAL A 71 2.46 5.90 -21.34
N ASP A 72 1.97 7.13 -21.32
CA ASP A 72 2.46 8.23 -22.15
C ASP A 72 3.71 8.82 -21.49
N LEU A 73 4.88 8.52 -22.05
CA LEU A 73 6.16 8.93 -21.50
C LEU A 73 6.39 10.43 -21.57
N ASP A 74 5.87 11.10 -22.59
CA ASP A 74 6.03 12.55 -22.74
C ASP A 74 5.16 13.29 -21.74
N ALA A 75 3.92 12.84 -21.55
CA ALA A 75 3.06 13.36 -20.49
C ALA A 75 3.71 13.17 -19.10
N VAL A 76 4.30 11.99 -18.81
CA VAL A 76 5.01 11.75 -17.55
C VAL A 76 6.15 12.74 -17.35
N LYS A 77 7.00 12.96 -18.37
CA LYS A 77 8.12 13.92 -18.26
C LYS A 77 7.62 15.33 -17.99
N ASN A 78 6.60 15.76 -18.75
CA ASN A 78 6.04 17.11 -18.65
C ASN A 78 5.37 17.37 -17.30
N MET A 79 4.77 16.36 -16.67
CA MET A 79 4.15 16.47 -15.34
C MET A 79 5.18 16.37 -14.21
N ARG A 80 6.22 15.55 -14.37
CA ARG A 80 7.17 15.24 -13.30
C ARG A 80 8.03 16.44 -12.90
N ALA A 81 8.54 17.22 -13.85
CA ALA A 81 9.42 18.36 -13.57
C ALA A 81 8.73 19.45 -12.73
N PRO A 82 7.54 19.98 -13.12
CA PRO A 82 6.83 20.97 -12.30
C PRO A 82 6.44 20.47 -10.90
N LEU A 83 6.11 19.16 -10.75
CA LEU A 83 5.80 18.59 -9.47
C LEU A 83 7.04 18.54 -8.55
N LYS A 84 8.21 18.16 -9.08
CA LYS A 84 9.47 18.18 -8.33
C LYS A 84 9.84 19.59 -7.87
N ASP A 85 9.73 20.58 -8.75
CA ASP A 85 10.01 21.97 -8.42
C ASP A 85 9.07 22.50 -7.33
N THR A 86 7.79 22.16 -7.43
CA THR A 86 6.79 22.54 -6.43
C THR A 86 7.06 21.85 -5.10
N ARG A 87 7.44 20.57 -5.11
CA ARG A 87 7.84 19.82 -3.93
C ARG A 87 8.99 20.49 -3.19
N VAL A 88 10.05 20.84 -3.91
CA VAL A 88 11.23 21.50 -3.34
C VAL A 88 10.87 22.87 -2.71
N ARG A 89 10.01 23.65 -3.38
CA ARG A 89 9.55 24.95 -2.83
C ARG A 89 8.73 24.78 -1.56
N LEU A 90 7.80 23.83 -1.53
CA LEU A 90 6.98 23.55 -0.35
C LEU A 90 7.82 23.00 0.81
N GLU A 91 8.79 22.14 0.53
CA GLU A 91 9.67 21.58 1.54
C GLU A 91 10.55 22.68 2.19
N ARG A 92 11.09 23.59 1.38
CA ARG A 92 11.82 24.77 1.91
C ARG A 92 10.93 25.65 2.77
N MET A 93 9.70 25.92 2.33
CA MET A 93 8.74 26.74 3.08
C MET A 93 8.36 26.05 4.40
N LEU A 94 8.11 24.75 4.38
CA LEU A 94 7.82 23.97 5.58
C LEU A 94 8.99 24.01 6.57
N ASN A 95 10.23 23.86 6.08
CA ASN A 95 11.41 23.89 6.92
C ASN A 95 11.67 25.29 7.50
N LEU A 96 11.40 26.36 6.77
CA LEU A 96 11.45 27.72 7.32
C LEU A 96 10.48 27.89 8.51
N PHE A 97 9.23 27.44 8.36
CA PHE A 97 8.25 27.50 9.44
C PHE A 97 8.63 26.58 10.62
N ALA A 98 9.12 25.37 10.34
CA ALA A 98 9.53 24.41 11.36
C ALA A 98 10.74 24.92 12.15
N ASN A 99 11.74 25.44 11.48
CA ASN A 99 12.93 26.04 12.12
C ASN A 99 12.56 27.24 13.01
N ALA A 100 11.66 28.10 12.56
CA ALA A 100 11.16 29.21 13.38
C ALA A 100 10.43 28.73 14.65
N ALA A 101 9.72 27.59 14.58
CA ALA A 101 8.96 27.05 15.69
C ALA A 101 9.75 26.11 16.60
N THR A 102 10.73 25.37 16.08
CA THR A 102 11.39 24.25 16.80
C THR A 102 12.92 24.30 16.76
N GLY A 103 13.50 25.17 15.93
CA GLY A 103 14.95 25.24 15.69
C GLY A 103 15.49 24.06 14.85
N LYS A 104 14.63 23.26 14.20
CA LYS A 104 15.03 22.07 13.43
C LYS A 104 14.19 21.91 12.17
N ASP A 105 14.80 21.27 11.17
CA ASP A 105 14.08 20.85 9.97
C ASP A 105 13.06 19.75 10.27
N LEU A 106 12.00 19.73 9.48
CA LEU A 106 10.86 18.84 9.65
C LEU A 106 10.70 17.90 8.45
N ASN A 107 10.76 16.60 8.71
CA ASN A 107 10.36 15.60 7.73
C ASN A 107 8.85 15.39 7.77
N HIS A 108 8.13 15.85 6.73
CA HIS A 108 6.69 15.74 6.59
C HIS A 108 6.17 14.29 6.53
N ALA A 109 7.03 13.33 6.21
CA ALA A 109 6.70 11.90 6.19
C ALA A 109 6.92 11.21 7.55
N SER A 110 7.54 11.88 8.55
CA SER A 110 7.82 11.30 9.85
C SER A 110 6.69 11.54 10.87
N PRO A 111 5.86 10.54 11.22
CA PRO A 111 4.79 10.73 12.21
C PRO A 111 5.29 11.23 13.55
N LYS A 112 6.48 10.77 14.00
CA LYS A 112 7.08 11.15 15.27
C LYS A 112 7.45 12.64 15.30
N GLN A 113 8.05 13.15 14.21
CA GLN A 113 8.41 14.55 14.12
C GLN A 113 7.17 15.45 14.06
N LEU A 114 6.13 15.02 13.30
CA LEU A 114 4.87 15.73 13.24
C LEU A 114 4.14 15.75 14.59
N GLN A 115 4.13 14.65 15.33
CA GLN A 115 3.58 14.63 16.68
C GLN A 115 4.30 15.59 17.61
N ASN A 116 5.63 15.65 17.56
CA ASN A 116 6.40 16.59 18.35
C ASN A 116 6.08 18.05 17.98
N LEU A 117 6.00 18.37 16.69
CA LEU A 117 5.64 19.72 16.25
C LEU A 117 4.25 20.11 16.75
N PHE A 118 3.21 19.33 16.42
CA PHE A 118 1.82 19.72 16.70
C PHE A 118 1.48 19.64 18.19
N TYR A 119 1.82 18.54 18.85
CA TYR A 119 1.35 18.28 20.21
C TYR A 119 2.29 18.82 21.30
N LEU A 120 3.61 18.91 21.03
CA LEU A 120 4.57 19.41 22.00
C LEU A 120 4.89 20.90 21.79
N HIS A 121 5.29 21.30 20.55
CA HIS A 121 5.73 22.67 20.30
C HIS A 121 4.55 23.63 20.08
N LEU A 122 3.55 23.23 19.30
CA LEU A 122 2.37 24.07 19.04
C LEU A 122 1.29 23.93 20.12
N GLY A 123 1.41 22.98 21.05
CA GLY A 123 0.48 22.78 22.16
C GLY A 123 -0.95 22.45 21.69
N ILE A 124 -1.10 21.74 20.57
CA ILE A 124 -2.40 21.31 20.08
C ILE A 124 -2.83 20.07 20.86
N PRO A 125 -4.13 19.93 21.23
CA PRO A 125 -4.66 18.72 21.84
C PRO A 125 -4.43 17.49 20.93
N LYS A 126 -4.06 16.36 21.54
CA LYS A 126 -3.77 15.13 20.79
C LYS A 126 -5.01 14.63 20.04
N VAL A 127 -4.89 14.51 18.73
CA VAL A 127 -5.92 13.88 17.89
C VAL A 127 -5.69 12.38 17.88
N MET A 128 -6.72 11.61 18.20
CA MET A 128 -6.64 10.16 18.32
C MET A 128 -7.35 9.51 17.13
N SER A 129 -6.76 8.46 16.56
CA SER A 129 -7.42 7.60 15.57
C SER A 129 -7.51 6.17 16.08
N TYR A 130 -8.55 5.47 15.63
CA TYR A 130 -8.75 4.06 15.93
C TYR A 130 -8.30 3.23 14.72
N LYS A 131 -7.26 2.42 14.90
CA LYS A 131 -6.82 1.46 13.87
C LYS A 131 -6.64 0.08 14.48
N LYS A 132 -7.26 -0.93 13.89
CA LYS A 132 -7.18 -2.33 14.35
C LYS A 132 -7.53 -2.50 15.85
N GLY A 133 -8.58 -1.83 16.30
CA GLY A 133 -9.04 -1.92 17.70
C GLY A 133 -8.14 -1.20 18.74
N LYS A 134 -7.09 -0.48 18.30
CA LYS A 134 -6.19 0.26 19.20
C LYS A 134 -6.28 1.75 18.93
N GLN A 135 -6.37 2.52 20.01
CA GLN A 135 -6.31 3.97 19.99
C GLN A 135 -4.84 4.42 19.83
N LYS A 136 -4.56 5.29 18.85
CA LYS A 136 -3.23 5.81 18.59
C LYS A 136 -3.28 7.30 18.27
N ILE A 137 -2.28 8.05 18.76
CA ILE A 137 -2.08 9.45 18.39
C ILE A 137 -1.85 9.53 16.88
N SER A 138 -2.66 10.32 16.18
CA SER A 138 -2.63 10.41 14.72
C SER A 138 -2.04 11.71 14.21
N THR A 139 -1.42 11.61 13.05
CA THR A 139 -1.03 12.70 12.16
C THR A 139 -1.33 12.29 10.71
N ASP A 140 -2.36 11.45 10.52
CA ASP A 140 -2.88 11.09 9.20
C ASP A 140 -3.62 12.27 8.55
N ARG A 141 -4.15 12.05 7.36
CA ARG A 141 -4.84 13.10 6.59
C ARG A 141 -5.99 13.72 7.39
N GLU A 142 -6.84 12.89 7.96
CA GLU A 142 -8.02 13.34 8.72
C GLU A 142 -7.61 14.17 9.95
N ALA A 143 -6.59 13.71 10.68
CA ALA A 143 -6.07 14.46 11.82
C ALA A 143 -5.47 15.81 11.42
N LEU A 144 -4.75 15.88 10.29
CA LEU A 144 -4.18 17.13 9.78
C LEU A 144 -5.27 18.08 9.27
N GLU A 145 -6.29 17.57 8.60
CA GLU A 145 -7.45 18.36 8.15
C GLU A 145 -8.22 18.92 9.34
N PHE A 146 -8.49 18.10 10.34
CA PHE A 146 -9.10 18.56 11.60
C PHE A 146 -8.24 19.66 12.28
N MET A 147 -6.92 19.47 12.39
CA MET A 147 -6.05 20.48 12.98
C MET A 147 -5.99 21.77 12.16
N ARG A 148 -6.02 21.67 10.84
CA ARG A 148 -6.07 22.83 9.92
C ARG A 148 -7.30 23.72 10.13
N GLU A 149 -8.44 23.10 10.38
CA GLU A 149 -9.73 23.79 10.52
C GLU A 149 -9.90 24.39 11.91
N ASN A 150 -9.46 23.69 12.94
CA ASN A 150 -9.74 24.07 14.33
C ASN A 150 -8.62 24.86 15.00
N TYR A 151 -7.39 24.83 14.47
CA TYR A 151 -6.23 25.47 15.08
C TYR A 151 -5.49 26.39 14.09
N PRO A 152 -5.72 27.72 14.13
CA PRO A 152 -5.09 28.67 13.17
C PRO A 152 -3.57 28.57 13.12
N ARG A 153 -2.92 28.30 14.27
CA ARG A 153 -1.45 28.11 14.35
C ARG A 153 -0.94 26.86 13.62
N ALA A 154 -1.78 25.84 13.44
CA ALA A 154 -1.42 24.63 12.71
C ALA A 154 -1.63 24.78 11.20
N LYS A 155 -2.50 25.68 10.77
CA LYS A 155 -2.95 25.81 9.40
C LYS A 155 -1.82 25.88 8.36
N PRO A 156 -0.78 26.72 8.50
CA PRO A 156 0.31 26.79 7.52
C PRO A 156 1.08 25.48 7.42
N PHE A 157 1.34 24.80 8.53
CA PHE A 157 2.02 23.50 8.54
C PHE A 157 1.16 22.42 7.92
N CYS A 158 -0.12 22.32 8.30
CA CYS A 158 -1.03 21.33 7.75
C CYS A 158 -1.20 21.47 6.24
N ASN A 159 -1.35 22.70 5.73
CA ASN A 159 -1.44 22.95 4.30
C ASN A 159 -0.19 22.48 3.55
N ALA A 160 0.99 22.83 4.05
CA ALA A 160 2.25 22.42 3.43
C ALA A 160 2.45 20.90 3.48
N ILE A 161 2.18 20.26 4.61
CA ILE A 161 2.33 18.81 4.79
C ILE A 161 1.34 18.03 3.91
N LEU A 162 0.08 18.44 3.85
CA LEU A 162 -0.93 17.79 3.01
C LEU A 162 -0.56 17.93 1.53
N ALA A 163 -0.15 19.14 1.10
CA ALA A 163 0.28 19.37 -0.28
C ALA A 163 1.52 18.54 -0.64
N LEU A 164 2.51 18.44 0.25
CA LEU A 164 3.70 17.60 0.03
C LEU A 164 3.33 16.12 -0.09
N ARG A 165 2.44 15.61 0.77
CA ARG A 165 1.98 14.22 0.69
C ARG A 165 1.24 13.92 -0.60
N ASP A 166 0.43 14.86 -1.08
CA ASP A 166 -0.25 14.71 -2.37
C ASP A 166 0.73 14.70 -3.54
N ILE A 167 1.72 15.60 -3.53
CA ILE A 167 2.78 15.62 -4.54
C ILE A 167 3.60 14.31 -4.51
N ASP A 168 4.00 13.84 -3.32
CA ASP A 168 4.75 12.59 -3.18
C ASP A 168 3.96 11.39 -3.71
N LYS A 169 2.64 11.36 -3.47
CA LYS A 169 1.75 10.34 -4.04
C LYS A 169 1.72 10.41 -5.57
N HIS A 170 1.57 11.61 -6.14
CA HIS A 170 1.58 11.79 -7.59
C HIS A 170 2.93 11.41 -8.21
N LEU A 171 4.05 11.83 -7.60
CA LEU A 171 5.38 11.44 -8.05
C LEU A 171 5.58 9.92 -7.96
N GLY A 172 5.12 9.28 -6.90
CA GLY A 172 5.18 7.83 -6.75
C GLY A 172 4.46 7.09 -7.88
N VAL A 173 3.30 7.59 -8.31
CA VAL A 173 2.58 7.03 -9.48
C VAL A 173 3.36 7.26 -10.77
N LEU A 174 3.94 8.45 -10.97
CA LEU A 174 4.74 8.76 -12.16
C LEU A 174 6.07 8.01 -12.19
N ASP A 175 6.61 7.61 -11.05
CA ASP A 175 7.87 6.87 -10.90
C ASP A 175 7.66 5.35 -10.82
N THR A 176 6.42 4.85 -10.96
CA THR A 176 6.13 3.40 -10.99
C THR A 176 6.94 2.73 -12.09
N ASP A 177 7.53 1.58 -11.77
CA ASP A 177 8.29 0.76 -12.71
C ASP A 177 7.44 0.35 -13.91
N ARG A 178 8.09 0.31 -15.07
CA ARG A 178 7.47 -0.02 -16.36
C ARG A 178 8.25 -1.15 -17.01
N ASP A 179 7.52 -1.98 -17.69
CA ASP A 179 8.13 -3.02 -18.51
C ASP A 179 8.72 -2.44 -19.80
N ASN A 180 9.46 -3.26 -20.53
CA ASN A 180 10.14 -2.86 -21.78
C ASN A 180 9.17 -2.34 -22.87
N ASP A 181 7.89 -2.65 -22.78
CA ASP A 181 6.83 -2.20 -23.68
C ASP A 181 6.13 -0.89 -23.22
N ASN A 182 6.72 -0.19 -22.23
CA ASN A 182 6.19 1.02 -21.60
C ASN A 182 4.81 0.84 -20.94
N ARG A 183 4.55 -0.35 -20.41
CA ARG A 183 3.32 -0.64 -19.66
C ARG A 183 3.61 -0.84 -18.19
N ILE A 184 2.66 -0.41 -17.38
CA ILE A 184 2.59 -0.74 -15.96
C ILE A 184 1.68 -1.94 -15.82
N ARG A 185 2.17 -2.99 -15.15
CA ARG A 185 1.40 -4.18 -14.83
C ARG A 185 1.22 -4.28 -13.32
N CYS A 186 0.02 -4.61 -12.91
CA CYS A 186 -0.33 -4.79 -11.51
C CYS A 186 -1.11 -6.09 -11.34
N SER A 187 -1.09 -6.64 -10.15
CA SER A 187 -1.92 -7.80 -9.80
C SER A 187 -3.28 -7.32 -9.32
N TYR A 188 -4.34 -7.92 -9.87
CA TYR A 188 -5.70 -7.76 -9.36
C TYR A 188 -6.01 -8.90 -8.40
N ASN A 189 -6.39 -8.57 -7.18
CA ASN A 189 -6.87 -9.56 -6.23
C ASN A 189 -8.38 -9.75 -6.43
N VAL A 190 -8.76 -10.82 -7.11
CA VAL A 190 -10.17 -11.10 -7.43
C VAL A 190 -10.95 -11.54 -6.20
N ALA A 191 -10.29 -12.21 -5.26
CA ALA A 191 -10.89 -12.70 -4.01
C ALA A 191 -10.54 -11.80 -2.81
N GLY A 192 -10.14 -10.55 -3.05
CA GLY A 192 -9.81 -9.60 -1.99
C GLY A 192 -11.05 -9.13 -1.24
N THR A 193 -11.02 -9.18 0.06
CA THR A 193 -11.98 -8.48 0.92
C THR A 193 -11.49 -7.05 1.18
N GLU A 194 -12.40 -6.07 1.18
CA GLU A 194 -12.12 -4.69 1.59
C GLU A 194 -11.71 -4.57 3.07
#